data_414febd18ff2155831fd17cc0eda7420
#
_entry.id   414febd18ff2155831fd17cc0eda7420
#
_cell.length_a   1.000
_cell.length_b   1.000
_cell.length_c   1.000
_cell.angle_alpha   90.00
_cell.angle_beta   90.00
_cell.angle_gamma   90.00
#
_symmetry.space_group_name_H-M   'P 1'
#
loop_
_entity.id
_entity.type
_entity.pdbx_description
1 polymer ?
#
loop_
_entity_poly.entity_id
_entity_poly.type
_entity_poly.pdbx_seq_one_letter_code
_entity_poly.pdbx_strand_id
1 'polypeptide(L)'
;MILNTNAIVLNRMKYKNSSLIARVFTENAGKISIIMNGAGKRKGNIIGIIEPPNIIKLDYYQRQSKSLQTCKEVSFLYHNTSIRNDITKLGASLAIVEIIDKTFHENDHNADVYHLTSNALQLIDNQLYNAKLVLTFFMFELINELGFMMNLENKSDTSLIINESQTKFLLHLKQYTLNNLDAVNYSDINLIEMITILEMYIKQHLKLNKDIESLKMIREIAYG
;
A
#
# COMPACT_ATOMS: atom_id res chain seq x y z
N MET A 1 -7.48 -23.13 -14.86
CA MET A 1 -8.76 -22.42 -14.63
C MET A 1 -8.55 -20.92 -14.90
N ILE A 2 -9.55 -20.19 -15.37
CA ILE A 2 -9.50 -18.73 -15.44
C ILE A 2 -10.13 -18.22 -14.14
N LEU A 3 -9.43 -17.30 -13.46
CA LEU A 3 -9.93 -16.60 -12.29
C LEU A 3 -10.07 -15.11 -12.59
N ASN A 4 -11.11 -14.52 -12.03
CA ASN A 4 -11.35 -13.09 -12.00
C ASN A 4 -11.17 -12.57 -10.57
N THR A 5 -10.47 -11.46 -10.41
CA THR A 5 -10.25 -10.81 -9.12
C THR A 5 -9.97 -9.32 -9.27
N ASN A 6 -10.29 -8.55 -8.25
CA ASN A 6 -9.75 -7.21 -8.10
C ASN A 6 -8.31 -7.29 -7.58
N ALA A 7 -7.48 -6.37 -7.98
CA ALA A 7 -6.07 -6.37 -7.58
C ALA A 7 -5.49 -4.96 -7.51
N ILE A 8 -4.48 -4.79 -6.67
CA ILE A 8 -3.67 -3.57 -6.55
C ILE A 8 -2.29 -3.86 -7.13
N VAL A 9 -1.83 -3.03 -8.05
CA VAL A 9 -0.50 -3.18 -8.64
C VAL A 9 0.56 -2.70 -7.65
N LEU A 10 1.43 -3.62 -7.19
CA LEU A 10 2.49 -3.33 -6.23
C LEU A 10 3.79 -2.94 -6.92
N ASN A 11 4.15 -3.68 -7.95
CA ASN A 11 5.39 -3.47 -8.69
C ASN A 11 5.27 -4.00 -10.11
N ARG A 12 6.08 -3.48 -11.03
CA ARG A 12 6.21 -4.01 -12.39
C ARG A 12 7.66 -3.98 -12.86
N MET A 13 8.01 -4.93 -13.72
CA MET A 13 9.30 -4.96 -14.40
C MET A 13 9.17 -5.40 -15.85
N LYS A 14 10.04 -4.87 -16.70
CA LYS A 14 10.16 -5.38 -18.08
C LYS A 14 10.72 -6.80 -18.05
N TYR A 15 10.13 -7.65 -18.87
CA TYR A 15 10.58 -9.04 -19.04
C TYR A 15 10.67 -9.38 -20.53
N LYS A 16 11.85 -9.80 -20.98
CA LYS A 16 12.16 -10.01 -22.41
C LYS A 16 11.81 -8.78 -23.26
N ASN A 17 11.70 -8.95 -24.57
CA ASN A 17 11.57 -7.83 -25.52
C ASN A 17 10.21 -7.12 -25.50
N SER A 18 9.13 -7.78 -25.06
CA SER A 18 7.77 -7.23 -25.16
C SER A 18 6.83 -7.61 -24.02
N SER A 19 7.33 -8.33 -23.01
CA SER A 19 6.51 -8.80 -21.88
C SER A 19 6.74 -7.92 -20.66
N LEU A 20 5.76 -7.90 -19.75
CA LEU A 20 5.86 -7.32 -18.42
C LEU A 20 5.58 -8.40 -17.39
N ILE A 21 6.26 -8.35 -16.26
CA ILE A 21 5.88 -9.05 -15.04
C ILE A 21 5.42 -8.00 -14.04
N ALA A 22 4.30 -8.25 -13.37
CA ALA A 22 3.84 -7.44 -12.27
C ALA A 22 3.58 -8.30 -11.04
N ARG A 23 3.88 -7.74 -9.87
CA ARG A 23 3.36 -8.24 -8.60
C ARG A 23 2.12 -7.46 -8.26
N VAL A 24 1.07 -8.18 -7.91
CA VAL A 24 -0.22 -7.60 -7.56
C VAL A 24 -0.72 -8.20 -6.25
N PHE A 25 -1.40 -7.40 -5.43
CA PHE A 25 -2.10 -7.86 -4.25
C PHE A 25 -3.57 -8.01 -4.60
N THR A 26 -4.07 -9.23 -4.59
CA THR A 26 -5.43 -9.56 -5.03
C THR A 26 -6.38 -9.72 -3.86
N GLU A 27 -7.64 -9.40 -4.09
CA GLU A 27 -8.71 -9.54 -3.10
C GLU A 27 -8.92 -10.99 -2.66
N ASN A 28 -8.76 -11.96 -3.57
CA ASN A 28 -9.17 -13.36 -3.33
C ASN A 28 -8.00 -14.35 -3.22
N ALA A 29 -6.79 -13.99 -3.65
CA ALA A 29 -5.66 -14.92 -3.72
C ALA A 29 -4.36 -14.36 -3.10
N GLY A 30 -4.45 -13.21 -2.41
CA GLY A 30 -3.29 -12.56 -1.83
C GLY A 30 -2.30 -12.03 -2.88
N LYS A 31 -1.03 -11.99 -2.54
CA LYS A 31 0.01 -11.49 -3.45
C LYS A 31 0.37 -12.54 -4.49
N ILE A 32 0.27 -12.19 -5.77
CA ILE A 32 0.65 -13.05 -6.89
C ILE A 32 1.52 -12.31 -7.90
N SER A 33 2.33 -13.07 -8.62
CA SER A 33 3.11 -12.57 -9.76
C SER A 33 2.43 -12.96 -11.07
N ILE A 34 2.22 -11.98 -11.95
CA ILE A 34 1.55 -12.19 -13.26
C ILE A 34 2.48 -11.77 -14.39
N ILE A 35 2.45 -12.53 -15.50
CA ILE A 35 3.12 -12.18 -16.75
C ILE A 35 2.11 -11.76 -17.82
N MET A 36 2.40 -10.67 -18.48
CA MET A 36 1.66 -10.16 -19.63
C MET A 36 2.54 -10.26 -20.87
N ASN A 37 2.31 -11.31 -21.64
CA ASN A 37 3.04 -11.54 -22.89
C ASN A 37 2.64 -10.52 -23.96
N GLY A 38 3.64 -9.92 -24.62
CA GLY A 38 3.40 -8.98 -25.71
C GLY A 38 2.76 -7.65 -25.27
N ALA A 39 2.85 -7.26 -23.99
CA ALA A 39 2.24 -6.04 -23.45
C ALA A 39 2.63 -4.77 -24.24
N GLY A 40 3.87 -4.69 -24.71
CA GLY A 40 4.36 -3.57 -25.53
C GLY A 40 3.86 -3.54 -26.97
N LYS A 41 3.21 -4.60 -27.46
CA LYS A 41 2.67 -4.73 -28.82
C LYS A 41 1.15 -4.76 -28.88
N ARG A 42 0.48 -4.93 -27.73
CA ARG A 42 -0.98 -5.01 -27.67
C ARG A 42 -1.61 -3.64 -27.92
N LYS A 43 -2.71 -3.62 -28.68
CA LYS A 43 -3.58 -2.44 -28.78
C LYS A 43 -4.19 -2.17 -27.39
N GLY A 44 -4.06 -0.95 -26.89
CA GLY A 44 -4.51 -0.55 -25.58
C GLY A 44 -3.33 -0.19 -24.65
N ASN A 45 -3.60 0.65 -23.66
CA ASN A 45 -2.57 1.14 -22.72
C ASN A 45 -2.35 0.16 -21.56
N ILE A 46 -2.04 -1.12 -21.84
CA ILE A 46 -1.78 -2.12 -20.78
C ILE A 46 -0.64 -1.66 -19.85
N ILE A 47 0.37 -1.02 -20.43
CA ILE A 47 1.51 -0.50 -19.65
C ILE A 47 1.05 0.52 -18.62
N GLY A 48 0.12 1.41 -18.99
CA GLY A 48 -0.43 2.41 -18.05
C GLY A 48 -1.43 1.81 -17.05
N ILE A 49 -2.15 0.73 -17.41
CA ILE A 49 -3.04 0.03 -16.49
C ILE A 49 -2.23 -0.68 -15.40
N ILE A 50 -1.17 -1.39 -15.79
CA ILE A 50 -0.28 -2.13 -14.90
C ILE A 50 0.83 -1.20 -14.37
N GLU A 51 0.44 -0.15 -13.73
CA GLU A 51 1.36 0.79 -13.09
C GLU A 51 1.00 0.99 -11.60
N PRO A 52 1.96 0.84 -10.67
CA PRO A 52 1.70 1.18 -9.28
C PRO A 52 1.28 2.65 -9.12
N PRO A 53 0.34 2.97 -8.28
CA PRO A 53 -0.47 2.13 -7.40
C PRO A 53 -1.88 1.85 -7.96
N ASN A 54 -2.04 1.56 -9.24
CA ASN A 54 -3.36 1.38 -9.85
C ASN A 54 -4.14 0.21 -9.25
N ILE A 55 -5.46 0.37 -9.15
CA ILE A 55 -6.41 -0.68 -8.76
C ILE A 55 -7.09 -1.20 -10.03
N ILE A 56 -7.04 -2.50 -10.26
CA ILE A 56 -7.38 -3.14 -11.54
C ILE A 56 -8.35 -4.30 -11.34
N LYS A 57 -9.12 -4.61 -12.38
CA LYS A 57 -9.76 -5.93 -12.58
C LYS A 57 -8.80 -6.79 -13.36
N LEU A 58 -8.60 -8.02 -12.90
CA LEU A 58 -7.64 -8.95 -13.44
C LEU A 58 -8.28 -10.30 -13.73
N ASP A 59 -8.21 -10.72 -14.98
CA ASP A 59 -8.44 -12.12 -15.41
C ASP A 59 -7.10 -12.80 -15.65
N TYR A 60 -6.88 -13.95 -15.02
CA TYR A 60 -5.65 -14.70 -15.20
C TYR A 60 -5.86 -16.21 -15.24
N TYR A 61 -4.92 -16.90 -15.90
CA TYR A 61 -4.89 -18.36 -15.91
C TYR A 61 -4.17 -18.85 -14.66
N GLN A 62 -4.93 -19.39 -13.70
CA GLN A 62 -4.35 -20.01 -12.51
C GLN A 62 -3.75 -21.37 -12.84
N ARG A 63 -2.48 -21.55 -12.49
CA ARG A 63 -1.74 -22.81 -12.56
C ARG A 63 -1.09 -23.08 -11.20
N GLN A 64 -1.57 -24.11 -10.50
CA GLN A 64 -1.10 -24.45 -9.15
C GLN A 64 0.41 -24.77 -9.08
N SER A 65 0.98 -25.31 -10.18
CA SER A 65 2.40 -25.68 -10.25
C SER A 65 3.34 -24.51 -10.60
N LYS A 66 2.84 -23.27 -10.76
CA LYS A 66 3.65 -22.12 -11.18
C LYS A 66 3.43 -20.94 -10.25
N SER A 67 4.52 -20.34 -9.80
CA SER A 67 4.51 -19.06 -9.08
C SER A 67 4.11 -17.89 -9.99
N LEU A 68 4.48 -17.95 -11.28
CA LEU A 68 4.17 -16.90 -12.25
C LEU A 68 2.93 -17.26 -13.06
N GLN A 69 1.83 -16.53 -12.82
CA GLN A 69 0.54 -16.71 -13.48
C GLN A 69 0.49 -15.94 -14.80
N THR A 70 -0.36 -16.35 -15.75
CA THR A 70 -0.48 -15.66 -17.04
C THR A 70 -1.70 -14.77 -17.04
N CYS A 71 -1.53 -13.47 -17.25
CA CYS A 71 -2.61 -12.52 -17.42
C CYS A 71 -3.36 -12.81 -18.74
N LYS A 72 -4.69 -12.94 -18.64
CA LYS A 72 -5.59 -13.03 -19.80
C LYS A 72 -6.06 -11.64 -20.23
N GLU A 73 -6.63 -10.90 -19.27
CA GLU A 73 -7.19 -9.57 -19.48
C GLU A 73 -7.00 -8.70 -18.26
N VAL A 74 -6.89 -7.38 -18.45
CA VAL A 74 -6.76 -6.40 -17.39
C VAL A 74 -7.44 -5.11 -17.79
N SER A 75 -8.14 -4.48 -16.84
CA SER A 75 -8.74 -3.16 -16.99
C SER A 75 -8.65 -2.37 -15.67
N PHE A 76 -8.85 -1.06 -15.73
CA PHE A 76 -8.98 -0.27 -14.50
C PHE A 76 -10.24 -0.68 -13.74
N LEU A 77 -10.10 -0.91 -12.43
CA LEU A 77 -11.22 -0.90 -11.49
C LEU A 77 -11.43 0.52 -10.96
N TYR A 78 -10.33 1.20 -10.61
CA TYR A 78 -10.30 2.59 -10.20
C TYR A 78 -9.10 3.29 -10.83
N HIS A 79 -9.35 4.44 -11.46
CA HIS A 79 -8.32 5.22 -12.13
C HIS A 79 -7.86 6.38 -11.23
N ASN A 80 -6.71 6.22 -10.63
CA ASN A 80 -6.07 7.26 -9.79
C ASN A 80 -5.66 8.46 -10.66
N THR A 81 -6.44 9.52 -10.66
CA THR A 81 -6.21 10.67 -11.54
C THR A 81 -5.41 11.77 -10.88
N SER A 82 -5.63 12.03 -9.59
CA SER A 82 -5.00 13.13 -8.86
C SER A 82 -3.64 12.75 -8.24
N ILE A 83 -3.43 11.49 -7.92
CA ILE A 83 -2.18 10.99 -7.31
C ILE A 83 -0.95 11.39 -8.13
N ARG A 84 -1.03 11.32 -9.46
CA ARG A 84 0.11 11.60 -10.35
C ARG A 84 0.47 13.07 -10.49
N ASN A 85 -0.44 13.96 -10.09
CA ASN A 85 -0.27 15.41 -10.22
C ASN A 85 0.26 16.05 -8.92
N ASP A 86 0.41 15.26 -7.85
CA ASP A 86 0.88 15.70 -6.55
C ASP A 86 1.95 14.74 -6.03
N ILE A 87 3.16 15.25 -5.84
CA ILE A 87 4.33 14.45 -5.43
C ILE A 87 4.14 13.82 -4.05
N THR A 88 3.44 14.49 -3.13
CA THR A 88 3.15 13.97 -1.78
C THR A 88 2.14 12.82 -1.86
N LYS A 89 1.08 12.96 -2.67
CA LYS A 89 0.11 11.90 -2.91
C LYS A 89 0.76 10.69 -3.58
N LEU A 90 1.60 10.94 -4.59
CA LEU A 90 2.33 9.87 -5.28
C LEU A 90 3.26 9.13 -4.31
N GLY A 91 4.04 9.86 -3.52
CA GLY A 91 4.94 9.28 -2.51
C GLY A 91 4.19 8.45 -1.49
N ALA A 92 3.09 8.96 -0.92
CA ALA A 92 2.27 8.24 0.06
C ALA A 92 1.67 6.96 -0.54
N SER A 93 1.15 7.03 -1.76
CA SER A 93 0.57 5.87 -2.45
C SER A 93 1.61 4.81 -2.80
N LEU A 94 2.79 5.20 -3.25
CA LEU A 94 3.90 4.29 -3.51
C LEU A 94 4.41 3.66 -2.21
N ALA A 95 4.43 4.40 -1.09
CA ALA A 95 4.79 3.86 0.21
C ALA A 95 3.80 2.77 0.66
N ILE A 96 2.50 2.98 0.49
CA ILE A 96 1.48 1.98 0.80
C ILE A 96 1.74 0.68 0.02
N VAL A 97 1.88 0.75 -1.30
CA VAL A 97 2.07 -0.47 -2.11
C VAL A 97 3.43 -1.13 -1.87
N GLU A 98 4.47 -0.36 -1.55
CA GLU A 98 5.78 -0.91 -1.20
C GLU A 98 5.75 -1.62 0.17
N ILE A 99 5.05 -1.06 1.16
CA ILE A 99 4.83 -1.72 2.46
C ILE A 99 4.15 -3.07 2.26
N ILE A 100 3.04 -3.11 1.51
CA ILE A 100 2.32 -4.36 1.20
C ILE A 100 3.23 -5.35 0.46
N ASP A 101 3.99 -4.90 -0.54
CA ASP A 101 4.89 -5.77 -1.30
C ASP A 101 5.98 -6.40 -0.41
N LYS A 102 6.45 -5.69 0.61
CA LYS A 102 7.47 -6.18 1.54
C LYS A 102 6.91 -7.01 2.69
N THR A 103 5.67 -6.76 3.09
CA THR A 103 5.02 -7.43 4.23
C THR A 103 4.49 -8.80 3.85
N PHE A 104 3.81 -8.92 2.71
CA PHE A 104 3.14 -10.15 2.31
C PHE A 104 4.02 -11.06 1.46
N HIS A 105 3.94 -12.37 1.71
CA HIS A 105 4.54 -13.38 0.85
C HIS A 105 3.61 -13.77 -0.31
N GLU A 106 4.14 -14.49 -1.31
CA GLU A 106 3.34 -15.03 -2.41
C GLU A 106 2.21 -15.93 -1.86
N ASN A 107 0.99 -15.71 -2.37
CA ASN A 107 -0.24 -16.39 -1.98
C ASN A 107 -0.69 -16.16 -0.53
N ASP A 108 -0.09 -15.20 0.17
CA ASP A 108 -0.54 -14.80 1.49
C ASP A 108 -1.77 -13.89 1.34
N HIS A 109 -2.93 -14.42 1.73
CA HIS A 109 -4.25 -13.81 1.53
C HIS A 109 -4.74 -13.14 2.81
N ASN A 110 -5.14 -11.87 2.68
CA ASN A 110 -5.82 -11.10 3.71
C ASN A 110 -6.76 -10.09 3.04
N ALA A 111 -8.06 -10.38 3.04
CA ALA A 111 -9.08 -9.54 2.42
C ALA A 111 -9.23 -8.18 3.11
N ASP A 112 -9.11 -8.14 4.44
CA ASP A 112 -9.27 -6.91 5.22
C ASP A 112 -8.14 -5.94 4.91
N VAL A 113 -6.90 -6.44 4.82
CA VAL A 113 -5.75 -5.62 4.38
C VAL A 113 -5.88 -5.21 2.91
N TYR A 114 -6.45 -6.06 2.04
CA TYR A 114 -6.74 -5.65 0.65
C TYR A 114 -7.71 -4.45 0.63
N HIS A 115 -8.81 -4.51 1.38
CA HIS A 115 -9.80 -3.43 1.44
C HIS A 115 -9.23 -2.17 2.11
N LEU A 116 -8.48 -2.31 3.20
CA LEU A 116 -7.75 -1.21 3.83
C LEU A 116 -6.84 -0.49 2.82
N THR A 117 -6.05 -1.26 2.07
CA THR A 117 -5.12 -0.73 1.07
C THR A 117 -5.85 -0.02 -0.08
N SER A 118 -6.88 -0.67 -0.65
CA SER A 118 -7.67 -0.12 -1.75
C SER A 118 -8.35 1.19 -1.36
N ASN A 119 -8.98 1.24 -0.16
CA ASN A 119 -9.66 2.42 0.33
C ASN A 119 -8.69 3.56 0.64
N ALA A 120 -7.53 3.27 1.25
CA ALA A 120 -6.50 4.27 1.52
C ALA A 120 -5.99 4.92 0.22
N LEU A 121 -5.74 4.14 -0.84
CA LEU A 121 -5.34 4.67 -2.15
C LEU A 121 -6.40 5.57 -2.77
N GLN A 122 -7.69 5.19 -2.68
CA GLN A 122 -8.79 6.02 -3.17
C GLN A 122 -8.95 7.32 -2.38
N LEU A 123 -8.74 7.29 -1.05
CA LEU A 123 -8.76 8.50 -0.22
C LEU A 123 -7.60 9.45 -0.54
N ILE A 124 -6.39 8.92 -0.78
CA ILE A 124 -5.25 9.76 -1.22
C ILE A 124 -5.55 10.43 -2.56
N ASP A 125 -6.23 9.75 -3.48
CA ASP A 125 -6.64 10.35 -4.75
C ASP A 125 -7.66 11.47 -4.55
N ASN A 126 -8.49 11.40 -3.51
CA ASN A 126 -9.45 12.44 -3.18
C ASN A 126 -8.73 13.72 -2.68
N GLN A 127 -9.15 14.89 -3.19
CA GLN A 127 -8.52 16.17 -2.85
C GLN A 127 -8.82 16.66 -1.42
N LEU A 128 -9.82 16.11 -0.76
CA LEU A 128 -10.23 16.51 0.59
C LEU A 128 -9.33 15.95 1.69
N TYR A 129 -8.53 14.92 1.42
CA TYR A 129 -7.74 14.22 2.43
C TYR A 129 -6.25 14.55 2.35
N ASN A 130 -5.64 14.73 3.52
CA ASN A 130 -4.19 14.87 3.63
C ASN A 130 -3.52 13.50 3.43
N ALA A 131 -2.72 13.35 2.38
CA ALA A 131 -2.08 12.10 2.01
C ALA A 131 -1.17 11.52 3.12
N LYS A 132 -0.49 12.38 3.91
CA LYS A 132 0.35 11.95 5.03
C LYS A 132 -0.49 11.41 6.18
N LEU A 133 -1.67 12.01 6.46
CA LEU A 133 -2.59 11.50 7.47
C LEU A 133 -3.15 10.14 7.06
N VAL A 134 -3.60 9.99 5.80
CA VAL A 134 -4.08 8.70 5.29
C VAL A 134 -3.00 7.62 5.37
N LEU A 135 -1.76 7.95 5.00
CA LEU A 135 -0.63 7.03 5.13
C LEU A 135 -0.35 6.65 6.59
N THR A 136 -0.37 7.63 7.52
CA THR A 136 -0.20 7.38 8.95
C THR A 136 -1.28 6.43 9.48
N PHE A 137 -2.54 6.70 9.14
CA PHE A 137 -3.67 5.84 9.51
C PHE A 137 -3.53 4.44 8.92
N PHE A 138 -3.23 4.34 7.64
CA PHE A 138 -3.00 3.06 6.97
C PHE A 138 -1.92 2.22 7.66
N MET A 139 -0.76 2.82 7.98
CA MET A 139 0.33 2.11 8.65
C MET A 139 -0.07 1.65 10.05
N PHE A 140 -0.81 2.48 10.79
CA PHE A 140 -1.31 2.15 12.12
C PHE A 140 -2.31 1.00 12.08
N GLU A 141 -3.30 1.05 11.18
CA GLU A 141 -4.29 -0.02 11.01
C GLU A 141 -3.66 -1.31 10.47
N LEU A 142 -2.69 -1.22 9.55
CA LEU A 142 -1.96 -2.40 9.08
C LEU A 142 -1.27 -3.16 10.22
N ILE A 143 -0.66 -2.44 11.17
CA ILE A 143 -0.06 -3.02 12.37
C ILE A 143 -1.11 -3.79 13.18
N ASN A 144 -2.29 -3.21 13.35
CA ASN A 144 -3.40 -3.83 14.09
C ASN A 144 -3.93 -5.08 13.36
N GLU A 145 -4.16 -4.99 12.06
CA GLU A 145 -4.65 -6.10 11.21
C GLU A 145 -3.66 -7.29 11.15
N LEU A 146 -2.38 -7.02 11.28
CA LEU A 146 -1.34 -8.04 11.35
C LEU A 146 -1.15 -8.62 12.76
N GLY A 147 -1.92 -8.17 13.76
CA GLY A 147 -1.87 -8.66 15.13
C GLY A 147 -0.71 -8.12 15.97
N PHE A 148 -0.04 -7.07 15.52
CA PHE A 148 1.08 -6.43 16.24
C PHE A 148 0.66 -5.15 16.96
N MET A 149 -0.51 -5.18 17.63
CA MET A 149 -1.06 -3.99 18.31
C MET A 149 -0.03 -3.32 19.23
N MET A 150 0.14 -2.01 19.07
CA MET A 150 1.00 -1.20 19.94
C MET A 150 0.38 -1.08 21.34
N ASN A 151 1.12 -1.46 22.38
CA ASN A 151 0.71 -1.23 23.76
C ASN A 151 0.98 0.24 24.14
N LEU A 152 0.02 1.12 23.86
CA LEU A 152 0.13 2.56 24.08
C LEU A 152 -0.09 2.96 25.55
N GLU A 153 -0.62 2.08 26.38
CA GLU A 153 -0.92 2.35 27.79
C GLU A 153 0.29 2.06 28.70
N ASN A 154 1.10 1.05 28.36
CA ASN A 154 2.28 0.65 29.11
C ASN A 154 3.57 1.12 28.43
N LYS A 155 4.10 2.26 28.87
CA LYS A 155 5.36 2.85 28.35
C LYS A 155 6.59 1.93 28.48
N SER A 156 6.53 0.90 29.33
CA SER A 156 7.65 -0.03 29.55
C SER A 156 7.81 -1.08 28.45
N ASP A 157 6.80 -1.28 27.63
CA ASP A 157 6.75 -2.39 26.64
C ASP A 157 6.99 -1.92 25.20
N THR A 158 7.04 -0.61 24.96
CA THR A 158 7.32 -0.06 23.66
C THR A 158 8.82 0.07 23.44
N SER A 159 9.38 -0.75 22.58
CA SER A 159 10.73 -0.59 22.01
C SER A 159 10.91 0.75 21.26
N LEU A 160 9.86 1.56 21.20
CA LEU A 160 9.82 2.85 20.52
C LEU A 160 9.75 4.00 21.52
N ILE A 161 10.58 5.00 21.30
CA ILE A 161 10.52 6.26 22.03
C ILE A 161 9.42 7.12 21.40
N ILE A 162 8.22 7.10 21.99
CA ILE A 162 7.11 7.98 21.62
C ILE A 162 6.82 8.94 22.78
N ASN A 163 6.54 10.20 22.44
CA ASN A 163 6.18 11.21 23.45
C ASN A 163 4.68 11.15 23.78
N GLU A 164 4.27 11.92 24.79
CA GLU A 164 2.88 11.92 25.26
C GLU A 164 1.89 12.41 24.20
N SER A 165 2.21 13.43 23.41
CA SER A 165 1.35 13.93 22.34
C SER A 165 1.16 12.90 21.24
N GLN A 166 2.22 12.20 20.84
CA GLN A 166 2.18 11.12 19.85
C GLN A 166 1.36 9.94 20.36
N THR A 167 1.52 9.57 21.64
CA THR A 167 0.70 8.52 22.28
C THR A 167 -0.79 8.88 22.27
N LYS A 168 -1.14 10.09 22.70
CA LYS A 168 -2.52 10.58 22.69
C LYS A 168 -3.11 10.59 21.28
N PHE A 169 -2.32 11.01 20.30
CA PHE A 169 -2.75 11.00 18.90
C PHE A 169 -3.06 9.59 18.39
N LEU A 170 -2.20 8.59 18.63
CA LEU A 170 -2.47 7.21 18.24
C LEU A 170 -3.67 6.61 18.96
N LEU A 171 -3.85 6.90 20.27
CA LEU A 171 -5.04 6.51 21.02
C LEU A 171 -6.32 7.15 20.46
N HIS A 172 -6.24 8.42 20.06
CA HIS A 172 -7.35 9.11 19.43
C HIS A 172 -7.64 8.53 18.04
N LEU A 173 -6.60 8.21 17.25
CA LEU A 173 -6.72 7.66 15.91
C LEU A 173 -7.49 6.31 15.88
N LYS A 174 -7.42 5.51 16.96
CA LYS A 174 -8.22 4.27 17.12
C LYS A 174 -9.73 4.47 17.06
N GLN A 175 -10.22 5.68 17.26
CA GLN A 175 -11.67 5.99 17.25
C GLN A 175 -12.20 6.29 15.85
N TYR A 176 -11.32 6.34 14.85
CA TYR A 176 -11.64 6.71 13.48
C TYR A 176 -11.54 5.52 12.54
N THR A 177 -12.15 5.70 11.38
CA THR A 177 -12.04 4.83 10.23
C THR A 177 -11.64 5.65 9.02
N LEU A 178 -11.30 5.03 7.92
CA LEU A 178 -11.04 5.75 6.67
C LEU A 178 -12.20 6.68 6.25
N ASN A 179 -13.46 6.32 6.59
CA ASN A 179 -14.64 7.09 6.18
C ASN A 179 -14.86 8.42 6.93
N ASN A 180 -14.22 8.61 8.07
CA ASN A 180 -14.34 9.82 8.90
C ASN A 180 -12.99 10.42 9.30
N LEU A 181 -11.95 10.08 8.55
CA LEU A 181 -10.57 10.51 8.81
C LEU A 181 -10.38 12.03 8.64
N ASP A 182 -11.26 12.70 7.90
CA ASP A 182 -11.32 14.17 7.76
C ASP A 182 -11.61 14.90 9.06
N ALA A 183 -12.25 14.23 10.04
CA ALA A 183 -12.55 14.78 11.35
C ALA A 183 -11.37 14.70 12.34
N VAL A 184 -10.26 14.04 11.98
CA VAL A 184 -9.08 13.90 12.85
C VAL A 184 -8.35 15.23 12.98
N ASN A 185 -8.22 15.70 14.22
CA ASN A 185 -7.33 16.84 14.51
C ASN A 185 -5.89 16.36 14.68
N TYR A 186 -5.01 16.89 13.85
CA TYR A 186 -3.57 16.58 13.85
C TYR A 186 -2.70 17.87 13.82
N SER A 187 -3.27 19.04 14.17
CA SER A 187 -2.58 20.34 14.09
C SER A 187 -1.27 20.37 14.88
N ASP A 188 -1.21 19.66 16.02
CA ASP A 188 -0.07 19.62 16.92
C ASP A 188 0.84 18.40 16.67
N ILE A 189 0.61 17.66 15.58
CA ILE A 189 1.32 16.42 15.27
C ILE A 189 2.16 16.57 14.00
N ASN A 190 3.44 16.27 14.11
CA ASN A 190 4.30 16.10 12.95
C ASN A 190 4.05 14.71 12.35
N LEU A 191 3.26 14.66 11.27
CA LEU A 191 2.92 13.42 10.58
C LEU A 191 4.15 12.70 9.98
N ILE A 192 5.22 13.40 9.64
CA ILE A 192 6.46 12.77 9.15
C ILE A 192 7.16 12.01 10.28
N GLU A 193 7.19 12.56 11.48
CA GLU A 193 7.70 11.84 12.66
C GLU A 193 6.83 10.62 12.96
N MET A 194 5.50 10.75 12.90
CA MET A 194 4.59 9.61 13.10
C MET A 194 4.83 8.50 12.08
N ILE A 195 4.97 8.84 10.80
CA ILE A 195 5.30 7.88 9.73
C ILE A 195 6.66 7.19 10.04
N THR A 196 7.65 7.93 10.52
CA THR A 196 8.97 7.37 10.87
C THR A 196 8.87 6.39 12.04
N ILE A 197 8.11 6.73 13.08
CA ILE A 197 7.86 5.85 14.23
C ILE A 197 7.16 4.56 13.78
N LEU A 198 6.10 4.68 12.99
CA LEU A 198 5.36 3.52 12.50
C LEU A 198 6.20 2.66 11.55
N GLU A 199 7.07 3.26 10.71
CA GLU A 199 8.03 2.52 9.89
C GLU A 199 8.98 1.69 10.76
N MET A 200 9.57 2.29 11.80
CA MET A 200 10.46 1.58 12.73
C MET A 200 9.74 0.39 13.38
N TYR A 201 8.50 0.60 13.81
CA TYR A 201 7.69 -0.45 14.43
C TYR A 201 7.39 -1.59 13.45
N ILE A 202 6.94 -1.27 12.22
CA ILE A 202 6.70 -2.25 11.16
C ILE A 202 7.98 -3.05 10.85
N LYS A 203 9.11 -2.36 10.67
CA LYS A 203 10.39 -3.03 10.36
C LYS A 203 10.83 -3.99 11.45
N GLN A 204 10.66 -3.60 12.72
CA GLN A 204 11.04 -4.43 13.86
C GLN A 204 10.17 -5.70 13.95
N HIS A 205 8.84 -5.56 13.89
CA HIS A 205 7.91 -6.68 14.10
C HIS A 205 7.83 -7.62 12.90
N LEU A 206 7.91 -7.08 11.67
CA LEU A 206 7.92 -7.87 10.44
C LEU A 206 9.32 -8.29 10.00
N LYS A 207 10.37 -7.97 10.78
CA LYS A 207 11.77 -8.30 10.47
C LYS A 207 12.17 -7.87 9.05
N LEU A 208 11.71 -6.70 8.61
CA LEU A 208 12.03 -6.18 7.29
C LEU A 208 13.48 -5.69 7.25
N ASN A 209 14.34 -6.43 6.55
CA ASN A 209 15.77 -6.11 6.43
C ASN A 209 16.08 -4.98 5.43
N LYS A 210 15.09 -4.57 4.64
CA LYS A 210 15.26 -3.53 3.60
C LYS A 210 14.45 -2.28 3.96
N ASP A 211 15.04 -1.13 3.65
CA ASP A 211 14.36 0.15 3.79
C ASP A 211 13.17 0.25 2.84
N ILE A 212 12.18 1.04 3.23
CA ILE A 212 11.03 1.40 2.39
C ILE A 212 11.41 2.68 1.67
N GLU A 213 11.82 2.56 0.40
CA GLU A 213 12.41 3.67 -0.36
C GLU A 213 11.40 4.82 -0.57
N SER A 214 10.12 4.49 -0.75
CA SER A 214 9.07 5.50 -0.91
C SER A 214 8.87 6.34 0.37
N LEU A 215 9.12 5.79 1.56
CA LEU A 215 9.08 6.58 2.80
C LEU A 215 10.28 7.52 2.93
N LYS A 216 11.46 7.16 2.42
CA LYS A 216 12.61 8.08 2.34
C LYS A 216 12.25 9.28 1.46
N MET A 217 11.66 9.02 0.29
CA MET A 217 11.23 10.08 -0.63
C MET A 217 10.24 11.04 0.03
N ILE A 218 9.26 10.55 0.82
CA ILE A 218 8.31 11.41 1.54
C ILE A 218 9.03 12.31 2.54
N ARG A 219 10.04 11.82 3.25
CA ARG A 219 10.84 12.62 4.19
C ARG A 219 11.65 13.69 3.46
N GLU A 220 12.29 13.36 2.36
CA GLU A 220 13.03 14.31 1.53
C GLU A 220 12.13 15.43 1.02
N ILE A 221 10.93 15.11 0.50
CA ILE A 221 9.95 16.12 0.07
C ILE A 221 9.50 17.03 1.21
N ALA A 222 9.47 16.53 2.45
CA ALA A 222 8.98 17.31 3.59
C ALA A 222 10.03 18.25 4.19
N TYR A 223 11.32 17.94 4.05
CA TYR A 223 12.43 18.68 4.65
C TYR A 223 13.34 19.39 3.62
N GLY A 224 13.14 19.14 2.32
CA GLY A 224 13.84 19.80 1.21
C GLY A 224 13.12 21.02 0.71
#